data_9ea5cd8e397b1c43593b10945f842b6b
#
_entry.id   9ea5cd8e397b1c43593b10945f842b6b
#
_cell.length_a   1.000
_cell.length_b   1.000
_cell.length_c   1.000
_cell.angle_alpha   90.00
_cell.angle_beta   90.00
_cell.angle_gamma   90.00
#
_symmetry.space_group_name_H-M   'P 1'
#
loop_
_entity.id
_entity.type
_entity.pdbx_description
1 polymer ?
#
loop_
_entity_poly.entity_id
_entity_poly.type
_entity_poly.pdbx_seq_one_letter_code
_entity_poly.pdbx_strand_id
1 'polypeptide(L)'
;MNPSPSRAEDAFASPTLDSNLHSLSRQLIELRIEHADLDASIDSLSEVAPQDELLLRRLKKRRLALRDQIVRLENAIDPKEPA
;
A
#
# COMPACT_ATOMS: atom_id res chain seq x y z
N MET A 1 27.26 19.71 -16.15
CA MET A 1 26.93 19.65 -16.41
C MET A 1 26.03 18.78 -16.57
N ASN A 2 25.67 18.11 -16.48
CA ASN A 2 24.94 17.40 -16.80
C ASN A 2 24.33 16.39 -16.06
N PRO A 3 23.63 16.45 -15.40
CA PRO A 3 23.00 15.57 -14.62
C PRO A 3 22.05 14.75 -15.32
N SER A 4 21.76 15.10 -16.37
CA SER A 4 20.87 14.45 -17.05
C SER A 4 21.03 13.04 -17.24
N PRO A 5 22.12 12.56 -17.25
CA PRO A 5 22.33 11.17 -17.53
C PRO A 5 21.51 10.29 -16.66
N SER A 6 21.46 10.58 -15.44
CA SER A 6 20.75 9.72 -14.57
C SER A 6 19.34 9.65 -14.97
N ARG A 7 18.87 10.71 -15.43
CA ARG A 7 17.56 10.76 -15.76
C ARG A 7 17.31 9.88 -16.91
N ALA A 8 18.13 9.89 -17.83
CA ALA A 8 17.97 9.10 -18.98
C ALA A 8 17.92 7.66 -18.61
N GLU A 9 18.71 7.28 -17.68
CA GLU A 9 18.69 5.94 -17.27
C GLU A 9 17.39 5.54 -16.72
N ASP A 10 16.80 6.36 -15.98
CA ASP A 10 15.55 6.04 -15.44
C ASP A 10 14.59 5.79 -16.55
N ALA A 11 14.67 6.58 -17.56
CA ALA A 11 13.76 6.45 -18.65
C ALA A 11 13.89 5.09 -19.25
N PHE A 12 15.12 4.58 -19.31
CA PHE A 12 15.26 3.40 -19.87
C PHE A 12 14.72 2.36 -19.14
N ALA A 13 14.99 2.32 -17.98
CA ALA A 13 14.62 1.32 -17.17
C ALA A 13 13.25 1.07 -17.25
N SER A 14 12.59 1.80 -17.79
CA SER A 14 11.39 1.69 -17.62
C SER A 14 10.67 0.72 -18.04
N PRO A 15 10.18 0.68 -18.71
CA PRO A 15 9.07 0.03 -18.97
C PRO A 15 8.97 -1.29 -19.31
N THR A 16 9.32 -2.18 -18.63
CA THR A 16 9.02 -3.49 -18.98
C THR A 16 7.88 -3.90 -18.12
N LEU A 17 7.15 -4.83 -18.60
CA LEU A 17 6.02 -5.33 -17.90
C LEU A 17 6.47 -5.97 -16.63
N ASP A 18 7.59 -6.68 -16.66
CA ASP A 18 8.11 -7.32 -15.48
C ASP A 18 8.45 -6.31 -14.40
N SER A 19 9.01 -5.21 -14.78
CA SER A 19 9.34 -4.18 -13.83
C SER A 19 8.10 -3.63 -13.19
N ASN A 20 7.07 -3.45 -13.94
CA ASN A 20 5.84 -2.92 -13.40
C ASN A 20 5.23 -3.89 -12.42
N LEU A 21 5.21 -5.16 -12.74
CA LEU A 21 4.65 -6.14 -11.85
C LEU A 21 5.46 -6.23 -10.57
N HIS A 22 6.78 -6.11 -10.70
CA HIS A 22 7.64 -6.16 -9.54
C HIS A 22 7.35 -4.98 -8.64
N SER A 23 7.13 -3.82 -9.21
CA SER A 23 6.84 -2.63 -8.46
C SER A 23 5.49 -2.76 -7.77
N LEU A 24 4.51 -3.30 -8.44
CA LEU A 24 3.19 -3.48 -7.86
C LEU A 24 3.25 -4.47 -6.71
N SER A 25 4.02 -5.54 -6.87
CA SER A 25 4.15 -6.53 -5.82
C SER A 25 4.79 -5.93 -4.59
N ARG A 26 5.78 -5.06 -4.79
CA ARG A 26 6.44 -4.43 -3.68
C ARG A 26 5.48 -3.50 -2.96
N GLN A 27 4.70 -2.74 -3.70
CA GLN A 27 3.72 -1.86 -3.11
C GLN A 27 2.72 -2.64 -2.30
N LEU A 28 2.32 -3.79 -2.81
CA LEU A 28 1.35 -4.62 -2.11
C LEU A 28 1.92 -5.10 -0.78
N ILE A 29 3.18 -5.51 -0.77
CA ILE A 29 3.81 -5.95 0.45
C ILE A 29 3.85 -4.82 1.46
N GLU A 30 4.22 -3.62 1.01
CA GLU A 30 4.29 -2.48 1.90
C GLU A 30 2.93 -2.12 2.47
N LEU A 31 1.90 -2.18 1.65
CA LEU A 31 0.56 -1.87 2.12
C LEU A 31 0.08 -2.91 3.13
N ARG A 32 0.42 -4.15 2.92
CA ARG A 32 0.01 -5.18 3.85
C ARG A 32 0.69 -5.02 5.20
N ILE A 33 1.95 -4.61 5.19
CA ILE A 33 2.66 -4.36 6.43
C ILE A 33 2.03 -3.17 7.15
N GLU A 34 1.73 -2.14 6.40
CA GLU A 34 1.14 -0.96 6.98
C GLU A 34 -0.23 -1.28 7.56
N HIS A 35 -1.00 -2.10 6.86
CA HIS A 35 -2.32 -2.50 7.32
C HIS A 35 -2.20 -3.31 8.62
N ALA A 36 -1.24 -4.21 8.69
CA ALA A 36 -1.06 -5.03 9.89
C ALA A 36 -0.63 -4.17 11.08
N ASP A 37 0.25 -3.20 10.83
CA ASP A 37 0.69 -2.30 11.89
C ASP A 37 -0.47 -1.46 12.40
N LEU A 38 -1.31 -1.00 11.49
CA LEU A 38 -2.43 -0.17 11.85
C LEU A 38 -3.46 -0.98 12.63
N ASP A 39 -3.66 -2.23 12.22
CA ASP A 39 -4.58 -3.10 12.88
C ASP A 39 -4.13 -3.32 14.33
N ALA A 40 -2.85 -3.56 14.53
CA ALA A 40 -2.29 -3.75 15.86
C ALA A 40 -2.42 -2.47 16.69
N SER A 41 -2.24 -1.33 16.06
CA SER A 41 -2.36 -0.05 16.77
C SER A 41 -3.81 0.17 17.23
N ILE A 42 -4.77 -0.19 16.39
CA ILE A 42 -6.18 -0.03 16.74
C ILE A 42 -6.51 -0.94 17.91
N ASP A 43 -6.04 -2.18 17.87
CA ASP A 43 -6.32 -3.11 18.96
C ASP A 43 -5.72 -2.60 20.27
N SER A 44 -4.49 -2.13 20.20
CA SER A 44 -3.82 -1.63 21.38
C SER A 44 -4.54 -0.41 21.94
N LEU A 45 -4.88 0.52 21.08
CA LEU A 45 -5.54 1.74 21.51
C LEU A 45 -6.92 1.44 22.09
N SER A 46 -7.61 0.46 21.53
CA SER A 46 -8.93 0.10 22.02
C SER A 46 -8.86 -0.42 23.44
N GLU A 47 -7.75 -1.00 23.79
CA GLU A 47 -7.57 -1.49 25.15
C GLU A 47 -7.12 -0.43 26.11
N VAL A 48 -6.15 0.36 25.75
CA VAL A 48 -5.60 1.34 26.67
C VAL A 48 -6.34 2.65 26.72
N ALA A 49 -7.01 3.02 25.66
CA ALA A 49 -7.72 4.29 25.63
C ALA A 49 -9.01 4.20 24.85
N PRO A 50 -9.94 3.36 25.31
CA PRO A 50 -11.18 3.18 24.57
C PRO A 50 -12.00 4.47 24.47
N GLN A 51 -11.74 5.43 25.34
CA GLN A 51 -12.48 6.66 25.31
C GLN A 51 -12.03 7.58 24.20
N ASP A 52 -10.90 7.27 23.56
CA ASP A 52 -10.39 8.13 22.52
C ASP A 52 -11.09 7.75 21.21
N GLU A 53 -12.37 7.93 21.18
CA GLU A 53 -13.17 7.51 20.05
C GLU A 53 -12.85 8.20 18.75
N LEU A 54 -12.50 9.45 18.82
CA LEU A 54 -12.18 10.17 17.60
C LEU A 54 -10.95 9.58 16.90
N LEU A 55 -9.92 9.34 17.69
CA LEU A 55 -8.69 8.78 17.14
C LEU A 55 -8.96 7.38 16.62
N LEU A 56 -9.69 6.57 17.37
CA LEU A 56 -10.02 5.22 16.92
C LEU A 56 -10.77 5.25 15.60
N ARG A 57 -11.70 6.18 15.46
CA ARG A 57 -12.47 6.27 14.23
C ARG A 57 -11.58 6.63 13.06
N ARG A 58 -10.65 7.53 13.29
CA ARG A 58 -9.75 7.95 12.22
C ARG A 58 -8.85 6.81 11.79
N LEU A 59 -8.34 6.06 12.76
CA LEU A 59 -7.48 4.94 12.45
C LEU A 59 -8.23 3.84 11.72
N LYS A 60 -9.47 3.59 12.11
CA LYS A 60 -10.27 2.57 11.45
C LYS A 60 -10.60 2.98 10.02
N LYS A 61 -10.81 4.28 9.81
CA LYS A 61 -11.09 4.77 8.48
C LYS A 61 -9.85 4.62 7.60
N ARG A 62 -8.68 4.89 8.17
CA ARG A 62 -7.46 4.72 7.43
C ARG A 62 -7.23 3.25 7.10
N ARG A 63 -7.54 2.35 8.04
CA ARG A 63 -7.38 0.92 7.82
C ARG A 63 -8.28 0.46 6.66
N LEU A 64 -9.49 1.00 6.61
CA LEU A 64 -10.40 0.64 5.55
C LEU A 64 -9.87 1.12 4.20
N ALA A 65 -9.29 2.32 4.16
CA ALA A 65 -8.73 2.85 2.92
C ALA A 65 -7.54 2.01 2.46
N LEU A 66 -6.72 1.55 3.41
CA LEU A 66 -5.59 0.71 3.05
C LEU A 66 -6.07 -0.61 2.50
N ARG A 67 -7.09 -1.18 3.10
CA ARG A 67 -7.61 -2.45 2.64
C ARG A 67 -8.12 -2.31 1.21
N ASP A 68 -8.77 -1.19 0.92
CA ASP A 68 -9.28 -0.94 -0.40
C ASP A 68 -8.14 -0.86 -1.42
N GLN A 69 -7.04 -0.23 -1.05
CA GLN A 69 -5.89 -0.14 -1.92
C GLN A 69 -5.27 -1.50 -2.15
N ILE A 70 -5.22 -2.33 -1.11
CA ILE A 70 -4.66 -3.66 -1.22
C ILE A 70 -5.48 -4.48 -2.22
N VAL A 71 -6.79 -4.40 -2.12
CA VAL A 71 -7.65 -5.15 -3.03
C VAL A 71 -7.43 -4.68 -4.47
N ARG A 72 -7.30 -3.39 -4.68
CA ARG A 72 -7.08 -2.90 -6.02
C ARG A 72 -5.76 -3.38 -6.58
N LEU A 73 -4.74 -3.39 -5.74
CA LEU A 73 -3.44 -3.83 -6.19
C LEU A 73 -3.44 -5.32 -6.46
N GLU A 74 -4.10 -6.09 -5.63
CA GLU A 74 -4.19 -7.53 -5.86
C GLU A 74 -4.87 -7.80 -7.19
N ASN A 75 -5.91 -7.05 -7.49
CA ASN A 75 -6.60 -7.24 -8.75
C ASN A 75 -5.74 -6.78 -9.94
N ALA A 76 -4.89 -5.82 -9.74
CA ALA A 76 -4.02 -5.37 -10.80
C ALA A 76 -2.93 -6.40 -11.10
N ILE A 77 -2.46 -7.06 -10.04
CA ILE A 77 -1.39 -8.04 -10.21
C ILE A 77 -1.96 -9.35 -10.74
N ASP A 78 -3.11 -9.75 -10.23
CA ASP A 78 -3.68 -11.03 -10.62
C ASP A 78 -5.19 -10.86 -10.79
N PRO A 79 -5.61 -10.32 -11.89
CA PRO A 79 -7.03 -10.05 -12.10
C PRO A 79 -7.84 -11.32 -12.09
N LYS A 80 -8.92 -11.28 -11.32
CA LYS A 80 -9.76 -12.42 -11.28
C LYS A 80 -10.71 -12.39 -12.42
N GLU A 81 -10.94 -13.54 -12.99
CA GLU A 81 -11.82 -13.55 -14.08
C GLU A 81 -13.20 -13.54 -13.64
N PRO A 82 -14.06 -12.87 -14.29
CA PRO A 82 -15.44 -12.79 -13.90
C PRO A 82 -15.99 -14.15 -14.19
N ALA A 83 -16.64 -14.67 -13.35
CA ALA A 83 -17.12 -16.04 -13.51
C ALA A 83 -18.26 -16.17 -14.46
#